data_c826552425a4712a300abdb790ca9ac3
#
_entry.id   c826552425a4712a300abdb790ca9ac3
#
_cell.length_a   1.000
_cell.length_b   1.000
_cell.length_c   1.000
_cell.angle_alpha   90.00
_cell.angle_beta   90.00
_cell.angle_gamma   90.00
#
_symmetry.space_group_name_H-M   'P 1'
#
loop_
_entity.id
_entity.type
_entity.pdbx_description
1 polymer ?
#
loop_
_entity_poly.entity_id
_entity_poly.type
_entity_poly.pdbx_seq_one_letter_code
_entity_poly.pdbx_strand_id
1 'polypeptide(L)'
;MLNDLQAPIEHEEEIEEFRLEDEMSMNVGVNIDEDTTNNIFQDLLNQARNELYPGCSEFSSLNFLVKLIHVKVLNGWSNKSFDMLLKLLRAAFPMCNSTIPSLFYEAKRKLRDLALGYETIHACKYDCVLYWKEFADLQHCPTCGEAWYKVNHNRGKKIPHKVLRHFPLAPRLQRLFISQEGSADMRWRRDKCVETDDVLRHPADAEGWKHFDSEFLDFASDPQNVRLGLASDGFNPFGQMSTSYSMWPVVLLPYNLPPWKCMKETNFFMSLLIPGPKSPGRDIDVYLQPLIEELEELWTFGVRTYDSLTGQFFQLYAALLWTINDFRRMVTYQGGVRRGIRHVLRNTR
;
A
#
# COMPACT_ATOMS: atom_id res chain seq x y z
N MET A 1 -6.69 -26.18 35.54
CA MET A 1 -5.59 -25.28 35.92
C MET A 1 -4.77 -24.89 34.67
N LEU A 2 -5.41 -24.53 33.57
CA LEU A 2 -4.71 -24.07 32.35
C LEU A 2 -5.56 -23.05 31.55
N ASN A 3 -6.69 -22.61 32.10
CA ASN A 3 -7.61 -21.67 31.41
C ASN A 3 -7.53 -20.21 31.90
N ASP A 4 -6.62 -19.87 32.81
CA ASP A 4 -6.58 -18.53 33.44
C ASP A 4 -5.44 -17.64 32.92
N LEU A 5 -4.75 -18.03 31.83
CA LEU A 5 -3.61 -17.25 31.31
C LEU A 5 -3.86 -16.56 29.96
N GLN A 6 -5.08 -16.56 29.42
CA GLN A 6 -5.36 -16.04 28.09
C GLN A 6 -6.18 -14.74 27.99
N ALA A 7 -6.61 -14.13 29.08
CA ALA A 7 -7.56 -13.02 29.01
C ALA A 7 -7.02 -11.57 29.17
N PRO A 8 -5.80 -11.26 29.67
CA PRO A 8 -5.35 -9.86 29.82
C PRO A 8 -4.46 -9.33 28.71
N ILE A 9 -3.90 -10.18 27.84
CA ILE A 9 -2.81 -9.76 26.92
C ILE A 9 -3.35 -9.06 25.67
N GLU A 10 -4.50 -9.46 25.17
CA GLU A 10 -5.07 -8.89 23.93
C GLU A 10 -5.55 -7.42 24.11
N HIS A 11 -6.01 -7.05 25.29
CA HIS A 11 -6.50 -5.69 25.56
C HIS A 11 -5.39 -4.64 25.78
N GLU A 12 -4.23 -5.05 26.26
CA GLU A 12 -3.08 -4.14 26.42
C GLU A 12 -2.35 -3.92 25.10
N GLU A 13 -2.27 -4.93 24.22
CA GLU A 13 -1.64 -4.81 22.88
C GLU A 13 -2.48 -3.93 21.95
N GLU A 14 -3.81 -4.04 21.94
CA GLU A 14 -4.69 -3.13 21.21
C GLU A 14 -4.56 -1.68 21.71
N ILE A 15 -4.37 -1.47 23.01
CA ILE A 15 -4.20 -0.14 23.61
C ILE A 15 -2.80 0.43 23.27
N GLU A 16 -1.74 -0.38 23.21
CA GLU A 16 -0.41 0.06 22.80
C GLU A 16 -0.35 0.32 21.28
N GLU A 17 -0.99 -0.50 20.46
CA GLU A 17 -1.06 -0.28 19.02
C GLU A 17 -1.87 0.99 18.70
N PHE A 18 -2.95 1.26 19.44
CA PHE A 18 -3.71 2.52 19.38
C PHE A 18 -2.90 3.73 19.89
N ARG A 19 -2.07 3.58 20.91
CA ARG A 19 -1.16 4.63 21.40
C ARG A 19 -0.09 5.00 20.37
N LEU A 20 0.44 4.01 19.68
CA LEU A 20 1.46 4.21 18.63
C LEU A 20 0.85 4.81 17.37
N GLU A 21 -0.41 4.51 17.04
CA GLU A 21 -1.11 5.12 15.91
C GLU A 21 -1.39 6.61 16.14
N ASP A 22 -1.71 7.03 17.38
CA ASP A 22 -1.93 8.44 17.72
C ASP A 22 -0.65 9.30 17.67
N GLU A 23 0.51 8.74 18.04
CA GLU A 23 1.81 9.41 17.90
C GLU A 23 2.32 9.39 16.44
N MET A 24 1.82 8.46 15.60
CA MET A 24 2.13 8.37 14.19
C MET A 24 1.22 9.22 13.30
N SER A 25 0.09 9.68 13.83
CA SER A 25 -0.83 10.63 13.19
C SER A 25 -0.36 12.07 13.39
N MET A 26 0.89 12.34 13.13
CA MET A 26 1.31 13.71 12.84
C MET A 26 1.00 13.98 11.38
N ASN A 27 0.01 14.84 11.17
CA ASN A 27 -0.32 15.47 9.90
C ASN A 27 0.95 15.84 9.13
N VAL A 28 1.30 15.00 8.18
CA VAL A 28 2.10 15.44 7.06
C VAL A 28 1.14 15.54 5.90
N GLY A 29 0.38 16.63 5.89
CA GLY A 29 -0.04 17.26 4.65
C GLY A 29 1.23 17.79 3.98
N VAL A 30 2.13 16.91 3.62
CA VAL A 30 3.24 17.24 2.76
C VAL A 30 2.68 17.18 1.36
N ASN A 31 2.52 18.35 0.74
CA ASN A 31 2.70 18.46 -0.70
C ASN A 31 4.04 17.77 -0.95
N ILE A 32 4.01 16.56 -1.49
CA ILE A 32 5.22 15.82 -1.83
C ILE A 32 5.72 16.47 -3.11
N ASP A 33 6.56 17.51 -2.94
CA ASP A 33 7.32 18.10 -4.04
C ASP A 33 8.17 16.99 -4.69
N GLU A 34 8.38 17.10 -6.00
CA GLU A 34 9.22 16.18 -6.79
C GLU A 34 10.57 15.91 -6.13
N ASP A 35 11.16 16.91 -5.48
CA ASP A 35 12.41 16.82 -4.75
C ASP A 35 12.32 15.91 -3.54
N THR A 36 11.23 15.90 -2.82
CA THR A 36 11.00 15.03 -1.64
C THR A 36 10.88 13.58 -2.04
N THR A 37 10.15 13.29 -3.13
CA THR A 37 10.02 11.93 -3.67
C THR A 37 11.35 11.39 -4.17
N ASN A 38 12.14 12.22 -4.85
CA ASN A 38 13.49 11.86 -5.31
C ASN A 38 14.43 11.58 -4.12
N ASN A 39 14.36 12.35 -3.05
CA ASN A 39 15.16 12.14 -1.84
C ASN A 39 14.81 10.83 -1.15
N ILE A 40 13.52 10.52 -0.95
CA ILE A 40 13.05 9.26 -0.36
C ILE A 40 13.52 8.05 -1.20
N PHE A 41 13.43 8.17 -2.52
CA PHE A 41 13.88 7.12 -3.43
C PHE A 41 15.40 6.91 -3.38
N GLN A 42 16.20 7.98 -3.34
CA GLN A 42 17.65 7.90 -3.17
C GLN A 42 18.03 7.29 -1.81
N ASP A 43 17.34 7.66 -0.74
CA ASP A 43 17.54 7.08 0.58
C ASP A 43 17.21 5.58 0.60
N LEU A 44 16.16 5.17 -0.08
CA LEU A 44 15.79 3.76 -0.24
C LEU A 44 16.87 2.97 -1.00
N LEU A 45 17.39 3.53 -2.10
CA LEU A 45 18.49 2.94 -2.85
C LEU A 45 19.75 2.82 -2.00
N ASN A 46 20.08 3.87 -1.27
CA ASN A 46 21.25 3.89 -0.39
C ASN A 46 21.11 2.83 0.71
N GLN A 47 19.98 2.74 1.38
CA GLN A 47 19.75 1.75 2.44
C GLN A 47 19.63 0.32 1.90
N ALA A 48 19.16 0.13 0.66
CA ALA A 48 19.17 -1.18 0.01
C ALA A 48 20.60 -1.65 -0.35
N ARG A 49 21.53 -0.71 -0.55
CA ARG A 49 22.94 -0.98 -0.86
C ARG A 49 23.82 -1.07 0.38
N ASN A 50 23.45 -0.38 1.47
CA ASN A 50 24.23 -0.37 2.70
C ASN A 50 24.27 -1.77 3.30
N GLU A 51 25.47 -2.30 3.44
CA GLU A 51 25.72 -3.58 4.13
C GLU A 51 25.19 -3.52 5.57
N LEU A 52 24.74 -4.66 6.10
CA LEU A 52 24.29 -4.76 7.49
C LEU A 52 25.46 -4.43 8.47
N TYR A 53 26.64 -4.87 8.13
CA TYR A 53 27.92 -4.52 8.75
C TYR A 53 29.04 -4.61 7.69
N PRO A 54 30.19 -3.97 7.88
CA PRO A 54 31.29 -4.02 6.91
C PRO A 54 31.69 -5.45 6.54
N GLY A 55 31.61 -5.79 5.25
CA GLY A 55 31.91 -7.12 4.71
C GLY A 55 30.72 -8.09 4.67
N CYS A 56 29.52 -7.68 5.03
CA CYS A 56 28.32 -8.49 4.89
C CYS A 56 27.76 -8.43 3.45
N SER A 57 28.10 -9.40 2.63
CA SER A 57 27.61 -9.48 1.23
C SER A 57 26.19 -10.00 1.09
N GLU A 58 25.65 -10.74 2.09
CA GLU A 58 24.36 -11.40 2.01
C GLU A 58 23.17 -10.50 2.40
N PHE A 59 23.40 -9.55 3.30
CA PHE A 59 22.33 -8.71 3.83
C PHE A 59 22.68 -7.23 3.75
N SER A 60 21.80 -6.46 3.12
CA SER A 60 21.73 -5.03 3.38
C SER A 60 20.95 -4.76 4.68
N SER A 61 21.18 -3.58 5.26
CA SER A 61 20.49 -3.16 6.50
C SER A 61 18.96 -3.19 6.34
N LEU A 62 18.47 -2.75 5.19
CA LEU A 62 17.02 -2.74 4.87
C LEU A 62 16.48 -4.17 4.68
N ASN A 63 17.16 -5.02 3.91
CA ASN A 63 16.71 -6.38 3.66
C ASN A 63 16.65 -7.19 4.97
N PHE A 64 17.64 -7.04 5.82
CA PHE A 64 17.65 -7.70 7.12
C PHE A 64 16.49 -7.25 8.00
N LEU A 65 16.23 -5.94 8.08
CA LEU A 65 15.12 -5.39 8.85
C LEU A 65 13.75 -5.89 8.36
N VAL A 66 13.54 -5.87 7.04
CA VAL A 66 12.29 -6.37 6.43
C VAL A 66 12.09 -7.85 6.73
N LYS A 67 13.14 -8.68 6.63
CA LYS A 67 13.06 -10.11 6.97
C LYS A 67 12.77 -10.34 8.45
N LEU A 68 13.34 -9.56 9.36
CA LEU A 68 13.04 -9.67 10.80
C LEU A 68 11.56 -9.35 11.09
N ILE A 69 11.04 -8.27 10.51
CA ILE A 69 9.64 -7.90 10.66
C ILE A 69 8.72 -8.96 10.04
N HIS A 70 9.10 -9.53 8.90
CA HIS A 70 8.35 -10.63 8.28
C HIS A 70 8.27 -11.85 9.20
N VAL A 71 9.38 -12.26 9.83
CA VAL A 71 9.40 -13.35 10.83
C VAL A 71 8.52 -13.02 12.01
N LYS A 72 8.54 -11.77 12.52
CA LYS A 72 7.63 -11.33 13.59
C LYS A 72 6.17 -11.53 13.23
N VAL A 73 5.76 -11.08 12.04
CA VAL A 73 4.38 -11.15 11.56
C VAL A 73 3.94 -12.59 11.35
N LEU A 74 4.76 -13.41 10.67
CA LEU A 74 4.44 -14.82 10.41
C LEU A 74 4.23 -15.64 11.69
N ASN A 75 4.95 -15.30 12.76
CA ASN A 75 4.90 -16.07 14.01
C ASN A 75 4.04 -15.38 15.08
N GLY A 76 3.32 -14.30 14.75
CA GLY A 76 2.46 -13.58 15.70
C GLY A 76 3.21 -13.05 16.93
N TRP A 77 4.47 -12.63 16.79
CA TRP A 77 5.24 -12.15 17.94
C TRP A 77 4.73 -10.79 18.41
N SER A 78 4.62 -10.65 19.74
CA SER A 78 4.29 -9.37 20.35
C SER A 78 5.38 -8.32 20.10
N ASN A 79 5.03 -7.03 20.18
CA ASN A 79 6.01 -5.94 20.04
C ASN A 79 7.10 -6.07 21.12
N LYS A 80 6.71 -6.42 22.35
CA LYS A 80 7.63 -6.64 23.47
C LYS A 80 8.63 -7.78 23.20
N SER A 81 8.15 -8.90 22.66
CA SER A 81 9.01 -10.03 22.28
C SER A 81 10.00 -9.63 21.18
N PHE A 82 9.55 -8.86 20.22
CA PHE A 82 10.39 -8.37 19.14
C PHE A 82 11.45 -7.35 19.63
N ASP A 83 11.08 -6.46 20.54
CA ASP A 83 12.03 -5.52 21.18
C ASP A 83 13.12 -6.26 21.97
N MET A 84 12.75 -7.36 22.64
CA MET A 84 13.73 -8.22 23.32
C MET A 84 14.70 -8.86 22.33
N LEU A 85 14.21 -9.34 21.18
CA LEU A 85 15.05 -9.88 20.11
C LEU A 85 16.01 -8.81 19.55
N LEU A 86 15.50 -7.61 19.25
CA LEU A 86 16.34 -6.51 18.74
C LEU A 86 17.46 -6.15 19.72
N LYS A 87 17.14 -6.07 21.03
CA LYS A 87 18.13 -5.83 22.09
C LYS A 87 19.19 -6.95 22.14
N LEU A 88 18.77 -8.21 22.03
CA LEU A 88 19.67 -9.35 22.01
C LEU A 88 20.59 -9.32 20.79
N LEU A 89 20.06 -9.06 19.60
CA LEU A 89 20.85 -8.95 18.37
C LEU A 89 21.90 -7.82 18.46
N ARG A 90 21.51 -6.67 19.00
CA ARG A 90 22.45 -5.54 19.20
C ARG A 90 23.55 -5.88 20.20
N ALA A 91 23.24 -6.62 21.26
CA ALA A 91 24.22 -7.05 22.24
C ALA A 91 25.18 -8.11 21.68
N ALA A 92 24.65 -9.05 20.90
CA ALA A 92 25.43 -10.12 20.28
C ALA A 92 26.30 -9.64 19.10
N PHE A 93 25.83 -8.61 18.38
CA PHE A 93 26.49 -8.06 17.18
C PHE A 93 26.72 -6.54 17.32
N PRO A 94 27.69 -6.10 18.15
CA PRO A 94 27.93 -4.67 18.39
C PRO A 94 28.22 -3.88 17.11
N MET A 95 28.78 -4.53 16.09
CA MET A 95 29.05 -3.93 14.77
C MET A 95 27.78 -3.51 14.02
N CYS A 96 26.62 -4.06 14.37
CA CYS A 96 25.32 -3.75 13.79
C CYS A 96 24.53 -2.69 14.58
N ASN A 97 25.07 -2.10 15.64
CA ASN A 97 24.34 -1.19 16.52
C ASN A 97 23.79 0.05 15.82
N SER A 98 24.42 0.51 14.74
CA SER A 98 23.96 1.64 13.94
C SER A 98 22.88 1.25 12.92
N THR A 99 22.81 -0.01 12.53
CA THR A 99 21.91 -0.51 11.47
C THR A 99 20.66 -1.18 12.02
N ILE A 100 20.78 -1.93 13.13
CA ILE A 100 19.65 -2.60 13.78
C ILE A 100 18.96 -1.61 14.74
N PRO A 101 17.66 -1.34 14.58
CA PRO A 101 16.90 -0.49 15.50
C PRO A 101 16.85 -1.09 16.91
N SER A 102 16.67 -0.24 17.93
CA SER A 102 16.58 -0.69 19.31
C SER A 102 15.20 -1.18 19.70
N LEU A 103 14.17 -0.70 19.01
CA LEU A 103 12.75 -0.97 19.27
C LEU A 103 11.99 -1.20 17.96
N PHE A 104 10.87 -1.93 18.03
CA PHE A 104 9.97 -2.12 16.91
C PHE A 104 9.42 -0.80 16.35
N TYR A 105 9.17 0.18 17.22
CA TYR A 105 8.77 1.52 16.83
C TYR A 105 9.79 2.18 15.88
N GLU A 106 11.07 2.10 16.20
CA GLU A 106 12.14 2.65 15.34
C GLU A 106 12.22 1.89 14.01
N ALA A 107 12.01 0.57 14.05
CA ALA A 107 11.93 -0.27 12.85
C ALA A 107 10.78 0.17 11.93
N LYS A 108 9.58 0.34 12.49
CA LYS A 108 8.42 0.85 11.76
C LYS A 108 8.67 2.26 11.20
N ARG A 109 9.27 3.16 11.99
CA ARG A 109 9.59 4.51 11.55
C ARG A 109 10.54 4.50 10.36
N LYS A 110 11.63 3.71 10.41
CA LYS A 110 12.54 3.56 9.28
C LYS A 110 11.83 3.09 8.00
N LEU A 111 10.92 2.11 8.11
CA LEU A 111 10.16 1.65 6.94
C LEU A 111 9.21 2.72 6.41
N ARG A 112 8.54 3.47 7.29
CA ARG A 112 7.66 4.58 6.89
C ARG A 112 8.45 5.68 6.18
N ASP A 113 9.59 6.07 6.73
CA ASP A 113 10.44 7.13 6.17
C ASP A 113 10.98 6.75 4.78
N LEU A 114 11.02 5.44 4.47
CA LEU A 114 11.30 4.90 3.13
C LEU A 114 10.05 4.70 2.26
N ALA A 115 8.95 5.34 2.58
CA ALA A 115 7.66 5.17 1.91
C ALA A 115 7.17 3.71 1.83
N LEU A 116 7.57 2.86 2.79
CA LEU A 116 7.10 1.48 2.97
C LEU A 116 5.93 1.39 3.95
N GLY A 117 5.53 2.52 4.54
CA GLY A 117 4.44 2.63 5.48
C GLY A 117 3.07 2.85 4.83
N TYR A 118 2.17 3.36 5.63
CA TYR A 118 0.84 3.81 5.24
C TYR A 118 0.50 5.12 5.95
N GLU A 119 -0.43 5.84 5.38
CA GLU A 119 -1.05 7.03 5.96
C GLU A 119 -2.40 6.66 6.56
N THR A 120 -2.77 7.34 7.64
CA THR A 120 -4.08 7.16 8.26
C THR A 120 -4.99 8.32 7.89
N ILE A 121 -6.13 8.00 7.31
CA ILE A 121 -7.17 8.96 6.95
C ILE A 121 -8.42 8.62 7.75
N HIS A 122 -8.92 9.57 8.52
CA HIS A 122 -10.12 9.34 9.32
C HIS A 122 -11.37 9.38 8.44
N ALA A 123 -12.35 8.55 8.77
CA ALA A 123 -13.62 8.48 8.05
C ALA A 123 -14.81 8.73 8.98
N CYS A 124 -15.88 9.24 8.39
CA CYS A 124 -17.15 9.40 9.09
C CYS A 124 -17.67 8.05 9.60
N LYS A 125 -18.34 8.06 10.75
CA LYS A 125 -18.99 6.87 11.35
C LYS A 125 -19.93 6.13 10.39
N TYR A 126 -20.60 6.88 9.51
CA TYR A 126 -21.57 6.38 8.55
C TYR A 126 -21.03 6.37 7.09
N ASP A 127 -19.72 6.40 6.91
CA ASP A 127 -19.03 6.30 5.62
C ASP A 127 -19.36 7.44 4.62
N CYS A 128 -19.85 8.59 5.12
CA CYS A 128 -20.28 9.69 4.24
C CYS A 128 -19.12 10.42 3.59
N VAL A 129 -18.02 10.65 4.32
CA VAL A 129 -16.84 11.41 3.89
C VAL A 129 -15.57 10.89 4.55
N LEU A 130 -14.44 11.14 3.91
CA LEU A 130 -13.11 11.11 4.53
C LEU A 130 -12.78 12.50 5.07
N TYR A 131 -12.24 12.58 6.28
CA TYR A 131 -11.69 13.82 6.84
C TYR A 131 -10.28 14.04 6.26
N TRP A 132 -10.26 14.45 5.00
CA TRP A 132 -9.07 14.55 4.18
C TRP A 132 -9.22 15.74 3.20
N LYS A 133 -8.14 16.39 2.82
CA LYS A 133 -8.13 17.58 1.96
C LYS A 133 -9.14 18.64 2.42
N GLU A 134 -10.16 18.94 1.63
CA GLU A 134 -11.17 19.96 1.93
C GLU A 134 -11.97 19.71 3.22
N PHE A 135 -12.02 18.46 3.68
CA PHE A 135 -12.72 18.09 4.93
C PHE A 135 -11.80 17.91 6.14
N ALA A 136 -10.49 18.17 6.00
CA ALA A 136 -9.49 17.91 7.04
C ALA A 136 -9.67 18.71 8.33
N ASP A 137 -10.29 19.90 8.24
CA ASP A 137 -10.48 20.81 9.40
C ASP A 137 -11.87 20.73 10.03
N LEU A 138 -12.77 19.91 9.46
CA LEU A 138 -14.14 19.81 9.97
C LEU A 138 -14.18 19.06 11.31
N GLN A 139 -15.07 19.50 12.21
CA GLN A 139 -15.32 18.82 13.48
C GLN A 139 -16.51 17.85 13.41
N HIS A 140 -17.37 18.02 12.40
CA HIS A 140 -18.58 17.23 12.17
C HIS A 140 -18.69 16.88 10.70
N CYS A 141 -19.32 15.74 10.41
CA CYS A 141 -19.60 15.32 9.04
C CYS A 141 -20.57 16.31 8.36
N PRO A 142 -20.23 16.87 7.19
CA PRO A 142 -21.09 17.81 6.49
C PRO A 142 -22.38 17.17 5.97
N THR A 143 -22.39 15.83 5.81
CA THR A 143 -23.54 15.08 5.27
C THR A 143 -24.51 14.62 6.35
N CYS A 144 -24.03 14.02 7.44
CA CYS A 144 -24.88 13.43 8.47
C CYS A 144 -24.84 14.16 9.83
N GLY A 145 -23.96 15.17 10.00
CA GLY A 145 -23.83 15.93 11.23
C GLY A 145 -23.13 15.19 12.39
N GLU A 146 -22.72 13.92 12.22
CA GLU A 146 -22.02 13.15 13.26
C GLU A 146 -20.67 13.79 13.59
N ALA A 147 -20.28 13.77 14.87
CA ALA A 147 -18.98 14.26 15.29
C ALA A 147 -17.85 13.39 14.71
N TRP A 148 -16.72 14.01 14.37
CA TRP A 148 -15.54 13.29 13.86
C TRP A 148 -15.01 12.26 14.87
N TYR A 149 -14.95 12.65 16.15
CA TYR A 149 -14.39 11.82 17.22
C TYR A 149 -15.46 11.30 18.16
N LYS A 150 -15.25 10.09 18.70
CA LYS A 150 -16.03 9.55 19.81
C LYS A 150 -15.78 10.38 21.06
N VAL A 151 -16.84 10.70 21.79
CA VAL A 151 -16.71 11.34 23.11
C VAL A 151 -16.31 10.27 24.12
N ASN A 152 -15.08 10.31 24.61
CA ASN A 152 -14.66 9.44 25.70
C ASN A 152 -14.67 10.24 26.99
N HIS A 153 -15.72 10.05 27.84
CA HIS A 153 -15.92 10.77 29.06
C HIS A 153 -14.81 10.58 30.12
N ASN A 154 -14.00 9.51 30.00
CA ASN A 154 -13.07 9.16 31.09
C ASN A 154 -11.63 9.64 30.90
N ARG A 155 -11.19 10.13 29.71
CA ARG A 155 -9.76 10.46 29.47
C ARG A 155 -9.51 11.68 28.57
N GLY A 156 -10.51 12.39 28.11
CA GLY A 156 -10.32 13.55 27.20
C GLY A 156 -9.67 13.21 25.83
N LYS A 157 -9.44 11.94 25.54
CA LYS A 157 -8.77 11.49 24.33
C LYS A 157 -9.76 11.45 23.15
N LYS A 158 -9.38 12.10 22.05
CA LYS A 158 -10.16 12.06 20.80
C LYS A 158 -9.88 10.75 20.08
N ILE A 159 -10.90 9.90 19.91
CA ILE A 159 -10.81 8.62 19.21
C ILE A 159 -11.63 8.71 17.92
N PRO A 160 -11.06 8.54 16.72
CA PRO A 160 -11.81 8.58 15.48
C PRO A 160 -12.81 7.41 15.42
N HIS A 161 -13.90 7.59 14.68
CA HIS A 161 -14.87 6.51 14.49
C HIS A 161 -14.35 5.39 13.59
N LYS A 162 -13.69 5.76 12.50
CA LYS A 162 -13.10 4.85 11.53
C LYS A 162 -11.79 5.41 11.00
N VAL A 163 -10.86 4.52 10.68
CA VAL A 163 -9.54 4.87 10.16
C VAL A 163 -9.28 4.05 8.90
N LEU A 164 -9.19 4.73 7.77
CA LEU A 164 -8.69 4.18 6.51
C LEU A 164 -7.16 4.16 6.55
N ARG A 165 -6.55 3.05 6.17
CA ARG A 165 -5.10 3.00 5.94
C ARG A 165 -4.85 3.10 4.44
N HIS A 166 -4.16 4.14 4.03
CA HIS A 166 -3.78 4.42 2.65
C HIS A 166 -2.29 4.13 2.47
N PHE A 167 -1.97 3.29 1.52
CA PHE A 167 -0.61 2.88 1.18
C PHE A 167 -0.24 3.51 -0.17
N PRO A 168 0.55 4.59 -0.21
CA PRO A 168 0.84 5.32 -1.44
C PRO A 168 1.36 4.42 -2.56
N LEU A 169 0.82 4.59 -3.75
CA LEU A 169 1.07 3.71 -4.91
C LEU A 169 2.39 4.06 -5.63
N ALA A 170 2.65 5.34 -5.86
CA ALA A 170 3.79 5.79 -6.65
C ALA A 170 5.14 5.23 -6.15
N PRO A 171 5.48 5.27 -4.83
CA PRO A 171 6.72 4.67 -4.33
C PRO A 171 6.79 3.16 -4.50
N ARG A 172 5.63 2.48 -4.57
CA ARG A 172 5.57 1.03 -4.78
C ARG A 172 5.84 0.65 -6.22
N LEU A 173 5.34 1.45 -7.16
CA LEU A 173 5.64 1.28 -8.58
C LEU A 173 7.11 1.57 -8.88
N GLN A 174 7.68 2.64 -8.33
CA GLN A 174 9.10 2.96 -8.46
C GLN A 174 10.00 1.82 -8.02
N ARG A 175 9.63 1.10 -6.95
CA ARG A 175 10.39 -0.05 -6.44
C ARG A 175 10.50 -1.23 -7.41
N LEU A 176 9.57 -1.40 -8.33
CA LEU A 176 9.67 -2.43 -9.37
C LEU A 176 10.91 -2.25 -10.25
N PHE A 177 11.42 -1.03 -10.35
CA PHE A 177 12.56 -0.67 -11.20
C PHE A 177 13.90 -0.53 -10.45
N ILE A 178 13.92 -0.73 -9.12
CA ILE A 178 15.15 -0.62 -8.30
C ILE A 178 16.13 -1.74 -8.60
N SER A 179 15.67 -2.95 -8.89
CA SER A 179 16.52 -4.08 -9.23
C SER A 179 16.55 -4.32 -10.73
N GLN A 180 17.69 -4.77 -11.26
CA GLN A 180 17.82 -5.12 -12.68
C GLN A 180 16.81 -6.21 -13.08
N GLU A 181 16.60 -7.20 -12.21
CA GLU A 181 15.60 -8.26 -12.44
C GLU A 181 14.18 -7.69 -12.51
N GLY A 182 13.78 -6.85 -11.54
CA GLY A 182 12.46 -6.23 -11.52
C GLY A 182 12.22 -5.36 -12.75
N SER A 183 13.21 -4.55 -13.12
CA SER A 183 13.13 -3.70 -14.31
C SER A 183 13.02 -4.52 -15.61
N ALA A 184 13.78 -5.62 -15.72
CA ALA A 184 13.67 -6.55 -16.85
C ALA A 184 12.30 -7.25 -16.90
N ASP A 185 11.73 -7.62 -15.74
CA ASP A 185 10.41 -8.22 -15.64
C ASP A 185 9.30 -7.26 -16.09
N MET A 186 9.40 -5.98 -15.75
CA MET A 186 8.42 -4.96 -16.17
C MET A 186 8.39 -4.74 -17.69
N ARG A 187 9.48 -5.07 -18.37
CA ARG A 187 9.62 -5.03 -19.85
C ARG A 187 9.37 -6.38 -20.52
N TRP A 188 9.03 -7.41 -19.75
CA TRP A 188 8.95 -8.79 -20.23
C TRP A 188 8.10 -8.94 -21.50
N ARG A 189 6.94 -8.25 -21.55
CA ARG A 189 6.04 -8.34 -22.71
C ARG A 189 6.74 -7.91 -24.01
N ARG A 190 7.45 -6.79 -24.01
CA ARG A 190 8.16 -6.32 -25.20
C ARG A 190 9.37 -7.17 -25.54
N ASP A 191 10.16 -7.54 -24.53
CA ASP A 191 11.49 -8.07 -24.76
C ASP A 191 11.51 -9.61 -24.91
N LYS A 192 10.53 -10.32 -24.35
CA LYS A 192 10.53 -11.77 -24.22
C LYS A 192 9.21 -12.45 -24.58
N CYS A 193 8.12 -11.71 -24.77
CA CYS A 193 6.85 -12.34 -25.11
C CYS A 193 6.84 -12.75 -26.59
N VAL A 194 6.58 -14.04 -26.82
CA VAL A 194 6.35 -14.56 -28.17
C VAL A 194 4.84 -14.55 -28.39
N GLU A 195 4.40 -13.82 -29.39
CA GLU A 195 2.99 -13.86 -29.83
C GLU A 195 2.67 -15.27 -30.33
N THR A 196 1.69 -15.89 -29.70
CA THR A 196 1.15 -17.19 -30.12
C THR A 196 -0.31 -16.99 -30.43
N ASP A 197 -0.70 -17.25 -31.65
CA ASP A 197 -2.08 -17.16 -32.10
C ASP A 197 -3.00 -18.05 -31.23
N ASP A 198 -4.14 -17.49 -30.83
CA ASP A 198 -5.28 -18.16 -30.17
C ASP A 198 -5.09 -18.68 -28.72
N VAL A 199 -4.02 -18.39 -28.02
CA VAL A 199 -3.87 -18.82 -26.60
C VAL A 199 -3.69 -17.63 -25.66
N LEU A 200 -4.72 -17.38 -24.83
CA LEU A 200 -4.64 -16.38 -23.79
C LEU A 200 -3.82 -16.89 -22.60
N ARG A 201 -2.59 -16.45 -22.47
CA ARG A 201 -1.66 -16.86 -21.39
C ARG A 201 -1.42 -15.74 -20.38
N HIS A 202 -1.69 -14.53 -20.78
CA HIS A 202 -1.40 -13.32 -20.01
C HIS A 202 -2.50 -12.26 -20.22
N PRO A 203 -2.79 -11.39 -19.25
CA PRO A 203 -3.73 -10.28 -19.44
C PRO A 203 -3.45 -9.44 -20.70
N ALA A 204 -2.18 -9.34 -21.08
CA ALA A 204 -1.76 -8.62 -22.29
C ALA A 204 -2.21 -9.25 -23.61
N ASP A 205 -2.66 -10.50 -23.62
CA ASP A 205 -3.19 -11.17 -24.81
C ASP A 205 -4.67 -10.84 -25.04
N ALA A 206 -5.34 -10.27 -24.02
CA ALA A 206 -6.75 -9.93 -24.07
C ALA A 206 -7.04 -8.76 -25.02
N GLU A 207 -8.19 -8.83 -25.71
CA GLU A 207 -8.67 -7.77 -26.60
C GLU A 207 -8.76 -6.40 -25.91
N GLY A 208 -9.14 -6.37 -24.61
CA GLY A 208 -9.21 -5.12 -23.85
C GLY A 208 -7.85 -4.42 -23.71
N TRP A 209 -6.75 -5.17 -23.62
CA TRP A 209 -5.39 -4.60 -23.62
C TRP A 209 -5.02 -4.05 -24.99
N LYS A 210 -5.25 -4.84 -26.05
CA LYS A 210 -4.96 -4.42 -27.42
C LYS A 210 -5.75 -3.16 -27.80
N HIS A 211 -7.02 -3.13 -27.41
CA HIS A 211 -7.86 -1.95 -27.63
C HIS A 211 -7.33 -0.73 -26.86
N PHE A 212 -6.95 -0.90 -25.59
CA PHE A 212 -6.35 0.20 -24.80
C PHE A 212 -5.09 0.74 -25.46
N ASP A 213 -4.19 -0.15 -25.87
CA ASP A 213 -2.94 0.24 -26.53
C ASP A 213 -3.18 0.93 -27.88
N SER A 214 -4.26 0.58 -28.61
CA SER A 214 -4.64 1.26 -29.86
C SER A 214 -5.24 2.64 -29.66
N GLU A 215 -5.93 2.87 -28.53
CA GLU A 215 -6.50 4.17 -28.18
C GLU A 215 -5.47 5.14 -27.57
N PHE A 216 -4.47 4.61 -26.85
CA PHE A 216 -3.48 5.40 -26.10
C PHE A 216 -2.06 5.08 -26.57
N LEU A 217 -1.76 5.43 -27.81
CA LEU A 217 -0.48 5.11 -28.47
C LEU A 217 0.74 5.67 -27.73
N ASP A 218 0.67 6.86 -27.20
CA ASP A 218 1.75 7.48 -26.43
C ASP A 218 2.06 6.68 -25.16
N PHE A 219 1.03 6.24 -24.43
CA PHE A 219 1.18 5.38 -23.28
C PHE A 219 1.72 3.98 -23.67
N ALA A 220 1.25 3.43 -24.77
CA ALA A 220 1.63 2.11 -25.26
C ALA A 220 3.06 2.06 -25.78
N SER A 221 3.60 3.18 -26.26
CA SER A 221 4.94 3.29 -26.86
C SER A 221 6.05 2.96 -25.85
N ASP A 222 5.85 3.29 -24.57
CA ASP A 222 6.81 2.98 -23.51
C ASP A 222 6.37 1.71 -22.75
N PRO A 223 7.14 0.61 -22.83
CA PRO A 223 6.83 -0.63 -22.13
C PRO A 223 6.98 -0.55 -20.61
N GLN A 224 7.61 0.50 -20.09
CA GLN A 224 7.79 0.76 -18.67
C GLN A 224 6.51 1.35 -18.04
N ASN A 225 5.60 1.88 -18.84
CA ASN A 225 4.30 2.35 -18.37
C ASN A 225 3.48 1.20 -17.80
N VAL A 226 2.95 1.38 -16.58
CA VAL A 226 2.39 0.31 -15.80
C VAL A 226 0.88 0.16 -16.03
N ARG A 227 0.47 -1.06 -16.36
CA ARG A 227 -0.94 -1.44 -16.49
C ARG A 227 -1.36 -2.22 -15.27
N LEU A 228 -2.38 -1.73 -14.59
CA LEU A 228 -2.83 -2.22 -13.29
C LEU A 228 -4.17 -2.93 -13.39
N GLY A 229 -4.33 -3.98 -12.59
CA GLY A 229 -5.60 -4.53 -12.17
C GLY A 229 -5.89 -4.10 -10.73
N LEU A 230 -7.15 -3.90 -10.39
CA LEU A 230 -7.61 -3.62 -9.04
C LEU A 230 -8.50 -4.76 -8.57
N ALA A 231 -8.22 -5.30 -7.39
CA ALA A 231 -9.05 -6.29 -6.74
C ALA A 231 -9.44 -5.83 -5.33
N SER A 232 -10.68 -6.11 -4.94
CA SER A 232 -11.15 -5.85 -3.58
C SER A 232 -12.19 -6.87 -3.18
N ASP A 233 -12.02 -7.45 -1.99
CA ASP A 233 -12.96 -8.37 -1.37
C ASP A 233 -12.92 -8.23 0.14
N GLY A 234 -14.01 -8.62 0.81
CA GLY A 234 -14.11 -8.56 2.27
C GLY A 234 -13.56 -9.81 2.93
N PHE A 235 -12.76 -9.65 3.96
CA PHE A 235 -12.28 -10.76 4.78
C PHE A 235 -12.48 -10.50 6.27
N ASN A 236 -12.62 -11.57 7.04
CA ASN A 236 -12.67 -11.51 8.50
C ASN A 236 -11.27 -11.79 9.08
N PRO A 237 -10.59 -10.79 9.67
CA PRO A 237 -9.25 -10.96 10.20
C PRO A 237 -9.17 -11.84 11.46
N PHE A 238 -10.30 -12.04 12.16
CA PHE A 238 -10.33 -12.81 13.41
C PHE A 238 -10.50 -14.32 13.22
N GLY A 239 -10.73 -14.79 11.99
CA GLY A 239 -10.84 -16.22 11.68
C GLY A 239 -12.01 -16.97 12.33
N GLN A 240 -12.75 -16.33 13.24
CA GLN A 240 -13.90 -16.93 13.95
C GLN A 240 -15.21 -16.54 13.28
N MET A 241 -16.00 -17.54 12.92
CA MET A 241 -17.34 -17.32 12.33
C MET A 241 -18.32 -16.62 13.29
N SER A 242 -18.05 -16.64 14.59
CA SER A 242 -18.89 -16.00 15.62
C SER A 242 -18.80 -14.48 15.62
N THR A 243 -17.70 -13.89 15.11
CA THR A 243 -17.53 -12.44 15.04
C THR A 243 -17.80 -11.96 13.63
N SER A 244 -18.95 -11.31 13.44
CA SER A 244 -19.29 -10.68 12.15
C SER A 244 -18.48 -9.40 11.96
N TYR A 245 -17.26 -9.54 11.46
CA TYR A 245 -16.38 -8.43 11.15
C TYR A 245 -15.83 -8.58 9.73
N SER A 246 -15.83 -7.52 8.94
CA SER A 246 -15.32 -7.53 7.58
C SER A 246 -14.44 -6.32 7.33
N MET A 247 -13.17 -6.57 7.05
CA MET A 247 -12.24 -5.57 6.50
C MET A 247 -12.17 -5.71 4.98
N TRP A 248 -11.87 -4.62 4.28
CA TRP A 248 -11.84 -4.59 2.82
C TRP A 248 -10.51 -4.06 2.33
N PRO A 249 -9.54 -4.93 2.03
CA PRO A 249 -8.34 -4.54 1.33
C PRO A 249 -8.66 -4.20 -0.13
N VAL A 250 -8.03 -3.15 -0.63
CA VAL A 250 -7.96 -2.82 -2.04
C VAL A 250 -6.52 -3.08 -2.49
N VAL A 251 -6.35 -4.03 -3.39
CA VAL A 251 -5.05 -4.45 -3.89
C VAL A 251 -4.91 -4.14 -5.37
N LEU A 252 -3.70 -3.79 -5.77
CA LEU A 252 -3.34 -3.52 -7.16
C LEU A 252 -2.36 -4.59 -7.65
N LEU A 253 -2.54 -5.00 -8.89
CA LEU A 253 -1.75 -6.02 -9.56
C LEU A 253 -1.07 -5.39 -10.78
N PRO A 254 0.29 -5.36 -10.85
CA PRO A 254 1.00 -4.90 -12.04
C PRO A 254 0.99 -5.99 -13.12
N TYR A 255 0.24 -5.78 -14.18
CA TYR A 255 0.11 -6.73 -15.29
C TYR A 255 1.30 -6.74 -16.26
N ASN A 256 2.26 -5.84 -16.11
CA ASN A 256 3.49 -5.86 -16.89
C ASN A 256 4.40 -7.05 -16.58
N LEU A 257 4.26 -7.61 -15.36
CA LEU A 257 5.09 -8.73 -14.91
C LEU A 257 4.83 -10.00 -15.73
N PRO A 258 5.84 -10.88 -15.88
CA PRO A 258 5.67 -12.15 -16.58
C PRO A 258 4.59 -13.04 -15.93
N PRO A 259 3.95 -13.96 -16.68
CA PRO A 259 2.82 -14.76 -16.20
C PRO A 259 3.08 -15.50 -14.88
N TRP A 260 4.28 -16.02 -14.69
CA TRP A 260 4.68 -16.74 -13.48
C TRP A 260 4.93 -15.84 -12.26
N LYS A 261 4.98 -14.52 -12.44
CA LYS A 261 5.13 -13.50 -11.37
C LYS A 261 3.86 -12.66 -11.18
N CYS A 262 3.11 -12.41 -12.24
CA CYS A 262 1.96 -11.49 -12.27
C CYS A 262 0.92 -11.81 -11.19
N MET A 263 0.59 -13.10 -10.96
CA MET A 263 -0.42 -13.53 -10.02
C MET A 263 0.15 -14.03 -8.67
N LYS A 264 1.43 -13.78 -8.40
CA LYS A 264 1.99 -14.11 -7.08
C LYS A 264 1.61 -13.05 -6.05
N GLU A 265 1.16 -13.49 -4.88
CA GLU A 265 0.76 -12.62 -3.75
C GLU A 265 1.84 -11.61 -3.36
N THR A 266 3.11 -11.98 -3.48
CA THR A 266 4.27 -11.11 -3.19
C THR A 266 4.35 -9.88 -4.10
N ASN A 267 3.67 -9.90 -5.23
CA ASN A 267 3.65 -8.82 -6.22
C ASN A 267 2.35 -8.01 -6.19
N PHE A 268 1.44 -8.32 -5.27
CA PHE A 268 0.24 -7.53 -5.03
C PHE A 268 0.56 -6.33 -4.14
N PHE A 269 0.07 -5.16 -4.51
CA PHE A 269 0.21 -3.95 -3.73
C PHE A 269 -1.08 -3.66 -2.99
N MET A 270 -1.06 -3.73 -1.65
CA MET A 270 -2.15 -3.15 -0.89
C MET A 270 -2.10 -1.62 -1.05
N SER A 271 -3.16 -1.02 -1.58
CA SER A 271 -3.30 0.43 -1.71
C SER A 271 -4.17 0.99 -0.59
N LEU A 272 -5.25 0.32 -0.25
CA LEU A 272 -6.13 0.75 0.83
C LEU A 272 -6.50 -0.44 1.73
N LEU A 273 -6.69 -0.17 3.01
CA LEU A 273 -7.34 -1.10 3.93
C LEU A 273 -8.53 -0.38 4.57
N ILE A 274 -9.72 -0.69 4.06
CA ILE A 274 -10.98 -0.08 4.50
C ILE A 274 -11.41 -0.75 5.81
N PRO A 275 -11.72 0.03 6.87
CA PRO A 275 -12.04 -0.50 8.17
C PRO A 275 -13.42 -1.15 8.21
N GLY A 276 -13.55 -2.21 9.04
CA GLY A 276 -14.83 -2.81 9.39
C GLY A 276 -15.67 -1.95 10.35
N PRO A 277 -16.64 -2.58 11.01
CA PRO A 277 -16.97 -4.02 11.02
C PRO A 277 -17.83 -4.48 9.84
N LYS A 278 -18.49 -3.55 9.14
CA LYS A 278 -19.37 -3.85 8.00
C LYS A 278 -18.68 -3.58 6.68
N SER A 279 -19.17 -4.24 5.63
CA SER A 279 -18.81 -3.91 4.25
C SER A 279 -19.14 -2.44 3.95
N PRO A 280 -18.28 -1.70 3.25
CA PRO A 280 -18.55 -0.33 2.82
C PRO A 280 -19.74 -0.23 1.83
N GLY A 281 -20.14 -1.34 1.20
CA GLY A 281 -21.30 -1.37 0.33
C GLY A 281 -21.21 -0.37 -0.82
N ARG A 282 -22.22 0.54 -0.90
CA ARG A 282 -22.27 1.60 -1.91
C ARG A 282 -21.32 2.76 -1.63
N ASP A 283 -20.88 2.91 -0.38
CA ASP A 283 -20.04 4.02 0.05
C ASP A 283 -18.54 3.74 -0.16
N ILE A 284 -18.21 2.64 -0.83
CA ILE A 284 -16.82 2.28 -1.17
C ILE A 284 -16.13 3.38 -1.98
N ASP A 285 -16.89 4.11 -2.81
CA ASP A 285 -16.36 5.21 -3.63
C ASP A 285 -15.75 6.34 -2.77
N VAL A 286 -16.27 6.55 -1.55
CA VAL A 286 -15.70 7.50 -0.59
C VAL A 286 -14.29 7.08 -0.19
N TYR A 287 -14.10 5.80 0.05
CA TYR A 287 -12.79 5.25 0.45
C TYR A 287 -11.78 5.17 -0.69
N LEU A 288 -12.25 5.07 -1.93
CA LEU A 288 -11.39 4.98 -3.11
C LEU A 288 -10.81 6.33 -3.54
N GLN A 289 -11.31 7.46 -3.03
CA GLN A 289 -10.86 8.80 -3.43
C GLN A 289 -9.33 8.98 -3.42
N PRO A 290 -8.58 8.62 -2.34
CA PRO A 290 -7.13 8.79 -2.34
C PRO A 290 -6.44 8.00 -3.45
N LEU A 291 -6.88 6.77 -3.73
CA LEU A 291 -6.33 5.96 -4.80
C LEU A 291 -6.67 6.50 -6.20
N ILE A 292 -7.90 6.99 -6.38
CA ILE A 292 -8.32 7.58 -7.66
C ILE A 292 -7.46 8.78 -8.00
N GLU A 293 -7.22 9.67 -7.04
CA GLU A 293 -6.38 10.85 -7.24
C GLU A 293 -4.93 10.48 -7.55
N GLU A 294 -4.33 9.52 -6.85
CA GLU A 294 -2.99 9.02 -7.20
C GLU A 294 -2.93 8.45 -8.62
N LEU A 295 -3.96 7.72 -9.05
CA LEU A 295 -4.04 7.19 -10.41
C LEU A 295 -4.19 8.31 -11.45
N GLU A 296 -4.93 9.38 -11.13
CA GLU A 296 -5.06 10.57 -11.99
C GLU A 296 -3.72 11.30 -12.13
N GLU A 297 -2.99 11.47 -11.02
CA GLU A 297 -1.65 12.06 -11.03
C GLU A 297 -0.67 11.21 -11.84
N LEU A 298 -0.66 9.89 -11.63
CA LEU A 298 0.19 8.95 -12.36
C LEU A 298 -0.15 8.87 -13.85
N TRP A 299 -1.41 9.04 -14.22
CA TRP A 299 -1.84 9.09 -15.62
C TRP A 299 -1.46 10.41 -16.29
N THR A 300 -1.64 11.55 -15.60
CA THR A 300 -1.51 12.89 -16.18
C THR A 300 -0.07 13.37 -16.19
N PHE A 301 0.62 13.22 -15.07
CA PHE A 301 1.97 13.74 -14.85
C PHE A 301 3.01 12.64 -14.80
N GLY A 302 2.62 11.43 -14.39
CA GLY A 302 3.56 10.35 -14.12
C GLY A 302 4.42 10.64 -12.89
N VAL A 303 5.41 9.77 -12.66
CA VAL A 303 6.41 9.95 -11.60
C VAL A 303 7.80 9.64 -12.10
N ARG A 304 8.76 10.52 -11.79
CA ARG A 304 10.16 10.34 -12.18
C ARG A 304 10.76 9.12 -11.48
N THR A 305 11.16 8.11 -12.24
CA THR A 305 11.58 6.80 -11.75
C THR A 305 12.96 6.44 -12.29
N TYR A 306 13.81 5.88 -11.42
CA TYR A 306 15.12 5.36 -11.82
C TYR A 306 14.99 3.91 -12.30
N ASP A 307 15.49 3.61 -13.48
CA ASP A 307 15.57 2.26 -14.04
C ASP A 307 16.98 1.71 -13.84
N SER A 308 17.13 0.71 -12.96
CA SER A 308 18.41 0.09 -12.65
C SER A 308 18.98 -0.77 -13.81
N LEU A 309 18.14 -1.17 -14.78
CA LEU A 309 18.59 -1.92 -15.96
C LEU A 309 19.29 -1.02 -16.97
N THR A 310 18.76 0.19 -17.19
CA THR A 310 19.35 1.16 -18.13
C THR A 310 20.27 2.17 -17.45
N GLY A 311 20.19 2.32 -16.14
CA GLY A 311 20.92 3.33 -15.38
C GLY A 311 20.39 4.75 -15.58
N GLN A 312 19.18 4.91 -16.14
CA GLN A 312 18.60 6.20 -16.50
C GLN A 312 17.30 6.48 -15.74
N PHE A 313 16.95 7.76 -15.63
CA PHE A 313 15.64 8.17 -15.15
C PHE A 313 14.66 8.25 -16.33
N PHE A 314 13.42 7.84 -16.07
CA PHE A 314 12.31 7.94 -17.00
C PHE A 314 11.05 8.42 -16.28
N GLN A 315 10.03 8.82 -17.03
CA GLN A 315 8.73 9.21 -16.49
C GLN A 315 7.82 7.99 -16.54
N LEU A 316 7.47 7.45 -15.36
CA LEU A 316 6.59 6.31 -15.21
C LEU A 316 5.14 6.78 -15.17
N TYR A 317 4.34 6.32 -16.11
CA TYR A 317 2.89 6.49 -16.09
C TYR A 317 2.21 5.18 -15.69
N ALA A 318 1.01 5.29 -15.13
CA ALA A 318 0.21 4.12 -14.77
C ALA A 318 -1.25 4.27 -15.16
N ALA A 319 -1.86 3.15 -15.58
CA ALA A 319 -3.27 3.07 -15.95
C ALA A 319 -3.94 1.86 -15.32
N LEU A 320 -5.18 2.05 -14.86
CA LEU A 320 -6.02 0.95 -14.36
C LEU A 320 -6.85 0.36 -15.52
N LEU A 321 -6.56 -0.89 -15.91
CA LEU A 321 -7.25 -1.56 -17.00
C LEU A 321 -8.49 -2.33 -16.56
N TRP A 322 -8.39 -3.09 -15.47
CA TRP A 322 -9.46 -3.96 -15.01
C TRP A 322 -9.69 -3.88 -13.51
N THR A 323 -10.94 -4.17 -13.13
CA THR A 323 -11.33 -4.35 -11.74
C THR A 323 -11.87 -5.76 -11.54
N ILE A 324 -11.46 -6.43 -10.46
CA ILE A 324 -11.87 -7.78 -10.07
C ILE A 324 -12.59 -7.67 -8.73
N ASN A 325 -13.89 -8.01 -8.73
CA ASN A 325 -14.75 -7.90 -7.54
C ASN A 325 -15.73 -9.06 -7.46
N ASP A 326 -16.27 -9.33 -6.26
CA ASP A 326 -17.34 -10.31 -6.08
C ASP A 326 -18.61 -9.94 -6.88
N PHE A 327 -19.17 -10.93 -7.58
CA PHE A 327 -20.23 -10.78 -8.57
C PHE A 327 -21.48 -10.07 -8.04
N ARG A 328 -21.86 -10.26 -6.79
CA ARG A 328 -23.08 -9.68 -6.19
C ARG A 328 -22.99 -8.17 -5.95
N ARG A 329 -21.78 -7.59 -5.92
CA ARG A 329 -21.50 -6.17 -5.63
C ARG A 329 -21.00 -5.38 -6.83
N MET A 330 -20.76 -6.07 -7.94
CA MET A 330 -20.16 -5.54 -9.16
C MET A 330 -20.91 -4.34 -9.78
N VAL A 331 -22.23 -4.29 -9.64
CA VAL A 331 -23.06 -3.23 -10.26
C VAL A 331 -22.79 -1.87 -9.62
N THR A 332 -22.61 -1.81 -8.30
CA THR A 332 -22.39 -0.56 -7.57
C THR A 332 -20.96 -0.07 -7.72
N TYR A 333 -20.00 -0.99 -7.58
CA TYR A 333 -18.56 -0.71 -7.66
C TYR A 333 -18.13 -0.24 -9.06
N GLN A 334 -18.61 -0.89 -10.13
CA GLN A 334 -18.33 -0.47 -11.51
C GLN A 334 -18.88 0.93 -11.83
N GLY A 335 -19.93 1.38 -11.14
CA GLY A 335 -20.49 2.72 -11.32
C GLY A 335 -19.51 3.83 -10.86
N GLY A 336 -18.89 3.68 -9.69
CA GLY A 336 -17.97 4.66 -9.11
C GLY A 336 -16.59 4.64 -9.77
N VAL A 337 -15.95 3.48 -9.79
CA VAL A 337 -14.62 3.32 -10.42
C VAL A 337 -14.67 3.64 -11.92
N ARG A 338 -15.72 3.20 -12.65
CA ARG A 338 -15.89 3.59 -14.06
C ARG A 338 -16.15 5.08 -14.26
N ARG A 339 -16.80 5.77 -13.32
CA ARG A 339 -16.97 7.23 -13.41
C ARG A 339 -15.64 7.93 -13.17
N GLY A 340 -14.88 7.56 -12.13
CA GLY A 340 -13.56 8.09 -11.88
C GLY A 340 -12.62 7.82 -13.06
N ILE A 341 -12.46 6.57 -13.47
CA ILE A 341 -11.59 6.19 -14.59
C ILE A 341 -12.07 6.80 -15.92
N ARG A 342 -13.38 6.84 -16.21
CA ARG A 342 -13.91 7.53 -17.40
C ARG A 342 -13.72 9.03 -17.32
N HIS A 343 -13.67 9.61 -16.14
CA HIS A 343 -13.37 11.03 -15.97
C HIS A 343 -11.90 11.30 -16.27
N VAL A 344 -11.00 10.46 -15.74
CA VAL A 344 -9.56 10.48 -16.06
C VAL A 344 -9.34 10.35 -17.56
N LEU A 345 -9.93 9.33 -18.20
CA LEU A 345 -9.74 9.06 -19.63
C LEU A 345 -10.49 10.05 -20.57
N ARG A 346 -11.50 10.80 -20.09
CA ARG A 346 -12.24 11.80 -20.89
C ARG A 346 -11.64 13.20 -20.82
N ASN A 347 -11.00 13.58 -19.72
CA ASN A 347 -10.43 14.91 -19.54
C ASN A 347 -9.07 15.08 -20.23
N THR A 348 -8.57 14.03 -20.88
CA THR A 348 -7.31 14.05 -21.66
C THR A 348 -7.53 14.18 -23.17
N ARG A 349 -8.73 14.62 -23.61
CA ARG A 349 -8.99 14.98 -25.02
C ARG A 349 -8.95 16.49 -25.25
#